data_dc1733eec2a9b75a86ca071c3ba385d4
#
_entry.id   dc1733eec2a9b75a86ca071c3ba385d4
#
_cell.length_a   1.000
_cell.length_b   1.000
_cell.length_c   1.000
_cell.angle_alpha   90.00
_cell.angle_beta   90.00
_cell.angle_gamma   90.00
#
_symmetry.space_group_name_H-M   'P 1'
#
loop_
_entity.id
_entity.type
_entity.pdbx_description
1 polymer ?
#
loop_
_entity_poly.entity_id
_entity_poly.type
_entity_poly.pdbx_seq_one_letter_code
_entity_poly.pdbx_strand_id
1 'polypeptide(L)'
;MAVSLRKANWFLKLFAWRYIPLIGFCSPKIIRMDDKTVEVTMPHKWRTKNHLGSIYFGALAIGADLAGAFLVFTKAKARGVNANFAFKDVEGKFLKRPESTVHFISHDGDVIDQMLDESIATGERVNRPVSVMVTCPEKNGDDVMASLMLA
;
A
#
# COMPACT_ATOMS: atom_id res chain seq x y z
N MET A 1 -16.41 8.15 -6.37
CA MET A 1 -15.94 9.56 -6.47
C MET A 1 -14.42 9.54 -6.54
N ALA A 2 -13.85 10.00 -7.62
CA ALA A 2 -12.39 10.01 -7.79
C ALA A 2 -11.75 10.99 -6.79
N VAL A 3 -11.00 10.47 -5.84
CA VAL A 3 -10.21 11.31 -4.95
C VAL A 3 -9.05 11.90 -5.76
N SER A 4 -8.88 13.21 -5.70
CA SER A 4 -7.75 13.86 -6.37
C SER A 4 -6.43 13.28 -5.85
N LEU A 5 -5.57 12.79 -6.73
CA LEU A 5 -4.23 12.27 -6.38
C LEU A 5 -3.40 13.30 -5.60
N ARG A 6 -3.59 14.58 -5.90
CA ARG A 6 -2.92 15.67 -5.16
C ARG A 6 -3.36 15.70 -3.70
N LYS A 7 -4.66 15.57 -3.43
CA LYS A 7 -5.20 15.51 -2.06
C LYS A 7 -4.76 14.24 -1.34
N ALA A 8 -4.79 13.09 -2.02
CA ALA A 8 -4.34 11.82 -1.47
C ALA A 8 -2.87 11.85 -1.07
N ASN A 9 -2.00 12.38 -1.92
CA ASN A 9 -0.56 12.52 -1.61
C ASN A 9 -0.30 13.55 -0.50
N TRP A 10 -1.05 14.64 -0.45
CA TRP A 10 -0.93 15.60 0.63
C TRP A 10 -1.34 14.98 1.97
N PHE A 11 -2.47 14.26 1.99
CA PHE A 11 -2.91 13.52 3.16
C PHE A 11 -1.89 12.45 3.60
N LEU A 12 -1.38 11.66 2.65
CA LEU A 12 -0.35 10.66 2.92
C LEU A 12 0.89 11.30 3.58
N LYS A 13 1.35 12.41 3.04
CA LYS A 13 2.53 13.12 3.56
C LYS A 13 2.31 13.65 4.98
N LEU A 14 1.16 14.28 5.22
CA LEU A 14 0.81 14.79 6.54
C LEU A 14 0.64 13.65 7.56
N PHE A 15 -0.09 12.61 7.19
CA PHE A 15 -0.29 11.41 8.00
C PHE A 15 1.04 10.73 8.35
N ALA A 16 1.89 10.52 7.34
CA ALA A 16 3.19 9.89 7.54
C ALA A 16 4.04 10.66 8.56
N TRP A 17 4.26 11.94 8.35
CA TRP A 17 5.09 12.73 9.26
C TRP A 17 4.49 12.91 10.66
N ARG A 18 3.15 12.88 10.79
CA ARG A 18 2.48 13.05 12.08
C ARG A 18 2.39 11.76 12.90
N TYR A 19 2.16 10.63 12.23
CA TYR A 19 1.83 9.35 12.89
C TYR A 19 2.87 8.26 12.66
N ILE A 20 3.42 8.15 11.45
CA ILE A 20 4.37 7.09 11.09
C ILE A 20 5.53 7.71 10.28
N PRO A 21 6.48 8.41 10.96
CA PRO A 21 7.58 9.10 10.27
C PRO A 21 8.43 8.21 9.35
N LEU A 22 8.51 6.92 9.64
CA LEU A 22 9.22 5.95 8.81
C LEU A 22 8.65 5.86 7.38
N ILE A 23 7.33 5.98 7.22
CA ILE A 23 6.69 6.08 5.91
C ILE A 23 7.15 7.36 5.20
N GLY A 24 7.12 8.49 5.89
CA GLY A 24 7.59 9.77 5.35
C GLY A 24 9.05 9.72 4.92
N PHE A 25 9.90 9.06 5.68
CA PHE A 25 11.32 8.86 5.38
C PHE A 25 11.55 8.11 4.06
N CYS A 26 10.72 7.14 3.73
CA CYS A 26 10.76 6.41 2.47
C CYS A 26 10.24 7.20 1.26
N SER A 27 9.51 8.29 1.48
CA SER A 27 8.95 9.16 0.43
C SER A 27 8.08 8.45 -0.61
N PRO A 28 7.09 7.65 -0.21
CA PRO A 28 6.18 7.01 -1.15
C PRO A 28 5.25 8.02 -1.81
N LYS A 29 4.73 7.65 -2.99
CA LYS A 29 3.79 8.46 -3.76
C LYS A 29 2.65 7.60 -4.27
N ILE A 30 1.41 8.07 -4.14
CA ILE A 30 0.25 7.46 -4.79
C ILE A 30 0.18 8.04 -6.20
N ILE A 31 0.27 7.17 -7.20
CA ILE A 31 0.24 7.56 -8.62
C ILE A 31 -1.06 7.15 -9.33
N ARG A 32 -1.80 6.21 -8.76
CA ARG A 32 -3.12 5.81 -9.22
C ARG A 32 -4.00 5.43 -8.03
N MET A 33 -5.23 5.86 -8.07
CA MET A 33 -6.24 5.47 -7.09
C MET A 33 -7.64 5.60 -7.71
N ASP A 34 -8.36 4.50 -7.73
CA ASP A 34 -9.78 4.43 -8.08
C ASP A 34 -10.51 3.54 -7.05
N ASP A 35 -11.77 3.21 -7.29
CA ASP A 35 -12.56 2.42 -6.33
C ASP A 35 -12.04 0.99 -6.13
N LYS A 36 -11.28 0.46 -7.08
CA LYS A 36 -10.79 -0.93 -7.07
C LYS A 36 -9.29 -1.05 -6.88
N THR A 37 -8.54 -0.04 -7.30
CA THR A 37 -7.09 -0.12 -7.45
C THR A 37 -6.41 1.03 -6.75
N VAL A 38 -5.31 0.72 -6.08
CA VAL A 38 -4.33 1.71 -5.65
C VAL A 38 -2.94 1.30 -6.12
N GLU A 39 -2.18 2.28 -6.59
CA GLU A 39 -0.79 2.11 -6.98
C GLU A 39 0.07 3.15 -6.28
N VAL A 40 1.05 2.64 -5.52
CA VAL A 40 2.00 3.44 -4.75
C VAL A 40 3.39 3.22 -5.33
N THR A 41 4.17 4.27 -5.48
CA THR A 41 5.59 4.16 -5.85
C THR A 41 6.49 4.47 -4.67
N MET A 42 7.67 3.88 -4.67
CA MET A 42 8.73 4.18 -3.73
C MET A 42 10.04 4.38 -4.48
N PRO A 43 10.72 5.52 -4.30
CA PRO A 43 11.93 5.84 -5.03
C PRO A 43 13.10 4.95 -4.59
N HIS A 44 13.96 4.59 -5.55
CA HIS A 44 15.21 3.90 -5.30
C HIS A 44 16.31 4.92 -4.93
N LYS A 45 16.45 5.18 -3.63
CA LYS A 45 17.41 6.17 -3.09
C LYS A 45 18.20 5.56 -1.93
N TRP A 46 19.21 6.25 -1.46
CA TRP A 46 20.02 5.79 -0.33
C TRP A 46 19.18 5.42 0.91
N ARG A 47 18.06 6.10 1.14
CA ARG A 47 17.14 5.83 2.27
C ARG A 47 16.33 4.55 2.14
N THR A 48 16.19 4.04 0.93
CA THR A 48 15.36 2.87 0.62
C THR A 48 16.17 1.67 0.13
N LYS A 49 17.47 1.84 -0.09
CA LYS A 49 18.38 0.77 -0.55
C LYS A 49 18.98 -0.03 0.61
N ASN A 50 19.28 -1.28 0.31
CA ASN A 50 20.13 -2.12 1.16
C ASN A 50 21.61 -2.05 0.72
N HIS A 51 22.46 -2.80 1.39
CA HIS A 51 23.90 -2.89 1.10
C HIS A 51 24.23 -3.52 -0.26
N LEU A 52 23.27 -4.20 -0.90
CA LEU A 52 23.40 -4.78 -2.24
C LEU A 52 22.93 -3.84 -3.35
N GLY A 53 22.47 -2.63 -3.03
CA GLY A 53 21.97 -1.66 -4.00
C GLY A 53 20.54 -1.89 -4.48
N SER A 54 19.84 -2.85 -3.92
CA SER A 54 18.40 -3.08 -4.19
C SER A 54 17.51 -2.44 -3.13
N ILE A 55 16.22 -2.33 -3.40
CA ILE A 55 15.26 -1.86 -2.40
C ILE A 55 15.31 -2.78 -1.18
N TYR A 56 15.45 -2.17 0.00
CA TYR A 56 15.50 -2.88 1.25
C TYR A 56 14.16 -3.56 1.57
N PHE A 57 14.22 -4.76 2.14
CA PHE A 57 13.06 -5.55 2.55
C PHE A 57 12.04 -4.73 3.37
N GLY A 58 12.52 -3.97 4.36
CA GLY A 58 11.64 -3.12 5.18
C GLY A 58 10.93 -2.05 4.38
N ALA A 59 11.57 -1.49 3.36
CA ALA A 59 10.94 -0.53 2.45
C ALA A 59 9.87 -1.19 1.56
N LEU A 60 10.09 -2.43 1.12
CA LEU A 60 9.07 -3.23 0.41
C LEU A 60 7.86 -3.51 1.32
N ALA A 61 8.09 -3.83 2.58
CA ALA A 61 7.01 -4.04 3.56
C ALA A 61 6.18 -2.76 3.77
N ILE A 62 6.84 -1.60 3.88
CA ILE A 62 6.17 -0.29 4.02
C ILE A 62 5.31 0.02 2.79
N GLY A 63 5.82 -0.19 1.60
CA GLY A 63 5.07 0.05 0.37
C GLY A 63 3.87 -0.89 0.21
N ALA A 64 4.02 -2.15 0.59
CA ALA A 64 2.94 -3.13 0.58
C ALA A 64 1.86 -2.79 1.61
N ASP A 65 2.24 -2.39 2.82
CA ASP A 65 1.33 -1.91 3.86
C ASP A 65 0.49 -0.73 3.34
N LEU A 66 1.14 0.26 2.75
CA LEU A 66 0.43 1.42 2.17
C LEU A 66 -0.55 1.02 1.06
N ALA A 67 -0.10 0.22 0.10
CA ALA A 67 -0.94 -0.20 -1.02
C ALA A 67 -2.12 -1.08 -0.56
N GLY A 68 -1.91 -1.94 0.44
CA GLY A 68 -2.96 -2.77 1.00
C GLY A 68 -3.96 -2.00 1.86
N ALA A 69 -3.51 -0.98 2.59
CA ALA A 69 -4.31 -0.29 3.60
C ALA A 69 -4.98 1.00 3.11
N PHE A 70 -4.44 1.67 2.12
CA PHE A 70 -4.86 3.04 1.78
C PHE A 70 -6.33 3.14 1.38
N LEU A 71 -6.83 2.16 0.63
CA LEU A 71 -8.24 2.10 0.24
C LEU A 71 -9.16 1.90 1.45
N VAL A 72 -8.72 1.20 2.49
CA VAL A 72 -9.52 1.03 3.72
C VAL A 72 -9.84 2.39 4.33
N PHE A 73 -8.82 3.24 4.50
CA PHE A 73 -9.00 4.57 5.09
C PHE A 73 -9.90 5.47 4.24
N THR A 74 -9.69 5.49 2.92
CA THR A 74 -10.47 6.35 2.03
C THR A 74 -11.93 5.89 1.94
N LYS A 75 -12.17 4.59 1.86
CA LYS A 75 -13.51 4.00 1.79
C LYS A 75 -14.27 4.10 3.12
N ALA A 76 -13.59 3.91 4.25
CA ALA A 76 -14.18 4.11 5.58
C ALA A 76 -14.60 5.57 5.78
N LYS A 77 -13.73 6.51 5.42
CA LYS A 77 -14.03 7.95 5.48
C LYS A 77 -15.24 8.32 4.59
N ALA A 78 -15.32 7.76 3.39
CA ALA A 78 -16.45 7.98 2.49
C ALA A 78 -17.78 7.46 3.06
N ARG A 79 -17.73 6.42 3.91
CA ARG A 79 -18.90 5.88 4.65
C ARG A 79 -19.18 6.60 5.97
N GLY A 80 -18.38 7.60 6.34
CA GLY A 80 -18.52 8.33 7.60
C GLY A 80 -18.18 7.51 8.83
N VAL A 81 -17.38 6.44 8.71
CA VAL A 81 -16.97 5.57 9.80
C VAL A 81 -15.46 5.66 10.07
N ASN A 82 -15.07 5.48 11.31
CA ASN A 82 -13.68 5.32 11.71
C ASN A 82 -13.34 3.82 11.70
N ALA A 83 -12.48 3.41 10.79
CA ALA A 83 -11.97 2.05 10.78
C ALA A 83 -10.65 1.99 11.57
N ASN A 84 -10.63 1.18 12.62
CA ASN A 84 -9.39 0.76 13.25
C ASN A 84 -8.87 -0.43 12.45
N PHE A 85 -7.74 -0.21 11.79
CA PHE A 85 -7.18 -1.17 10.85
C PHE A 85 -5.74 -1.53 11.23
N ALA A 86 -5.44 -2.82 11.25
CA ALA A 86 -4.09 -3.35 11.39
C ALA A 86 -4.00 -4.72 10.74
N PHE A 87 -2.91 -5.01 10.07
CA PHE A 87 -2.62 -6.34 9.59
C PHE A 87 -2.19 -7.24 10.76
N LYS A 88 -2.72 -8.45 10.82
CA LYS A 88 -2.33 -9.45 11.84
C LYS A 88 -1.25 -10.39 11.32
N ASP A 89 -1.17 -10.59 10.01
CA ASP A 89 -0.14 -11.42 9.39
C ASP A 89 0.19 -10.94 7.98
N VAL A 90 1.36 -11.37 7.49
CA VAL A 90 1.86 -11.09 6.16
C VAL A 90 2.61 -12.30 5.62
N GLU A 91 2.29 -12.68 4.38
CA GLU A 91 3.06 -13.65 3.62
C GLU A 91 3.64 -12.96 2.39
N GLY A 92 4.94 -13.09 2.19
CA GLY A 92 5.64 -12.46 1.07
C GLY A 92 6.51 -13.45 0.30
N LYS A 93 6.48 -13.31 -1.03
CA LYS A 93 7.38 -14.03 -1.96
C LYS A 93 8.23 -13.01 -2.69
N PHE A 94 9.53 -13.08 -2.52
CA PHE A 94 10.51 -12.19 -3.14
C PHE A 94 11.19 -12.93 -4.28
N LEU A 95 10.83 -12.60 -5.52
CA LEU A 95 11.22 -13.33 -6.71
C LEU A 95 12.48 -12.76 -7.36
N LYS A 96 12.60 -11.43 -7.38
CA LYS A 96 13.71 -10.69 -7.97
C LYS A 96 14.05 -9.47 -7.12
N ARG A 97 15.29 -9.04 -7.15
CA ARG A 97 15.73 -7.83 -6.43
C ARG A 97 15.37 -6.58 -7.22
N PRO A 98 14.55 -5.66 -6.68
CA PRO A 98 14.24 -4.41 -7.36
C PRO A 98 15.40 -3.41 -7.20
N GLU A 99 15.87 -2.89 -8.32
CA GLU A 99 17.02 -1.98 -8.39
C GLU A 99 16.68 -0.64 -9.08
N SER A 100 15.43 -0.28 -9.12
CA SER A 100 14.93 1.04 -9.52
C SER A 100 13.67 1.38 -8.73
N THR A 101 12.99 2.48 -9.05
CA THR A 101 11.72 2.83 -8.43
C THR A 101 10.75 1.65 -8.50
N VAL A 102 10.18 1.27 -7.37
CA VAL A 102 9.22 0.18 -7.27
C VAL A 102 7.79 0.69 -7.25
N HIS A 103 6.90 -0.11 -7.80
CA HIS A 103 5.46 0.11 -7.81
C HIS A 103 4.79 -1.00 -7.01
N PHE A 104 3.91 -0.61 -6.09
CA PHE A 104 3.09 -1.49 -5.27
C PHE A 104 1.65 -1.34 -5.73
N ILE A 105 1.05 -2.42 -6.20
CA ILE A 105 -0.28 -2.39 -6.80
C ILE A 105 -1.19 -3.35 -6.05
N SER A 106 -2.33 -2.84 -5.59
CA SER A 106 -3.43 -3.64 -5.05
C SER A 106 -4.69 -3.40 -5.87
N HIS A 107 -5.40 -4.49 -6.19
CA HIS A 107 -6.67 -4.47 -6.94
C HIS A 107 -7.86 -4.89 -6.07
N ASP A 108 -7.70 -4.94 -4.76
CA ASP A 108 -8.65 -5.55 -3.83
C ASP A 108 -9.70 -4.56 -3.27
N GLY A 109 -10.02 -3.50 -4.01
CA GLY A 109 -11.04 -2.54 -3.60
C GLY A 109 -12.41 -3.18 -3.31
N ASP A 110 -12.82 -4.17 -4.10
CA ASP A 110 -14.08 -4.90 -3.89
C ASP A 110 -14.04 -5.75 -2.60
N VAL A 111 -12.90 -6.36 -2.29
CA VAL A 111 -12.69 -7.11 -1.03
C VAL A 111 -12.79 -6.18 0.17
N ILE A 112 -12.20 -5.00 0.06
CA ILE A 112 -12.23 -3.98 1.11
C ILE A 112 -13.66 -3.47 1.33
N ASP A 113 -14.43 -3.26 0.25
CA ASP A 113 -15.83 -2.87 0.36
C ASP A 113 -16.65 -3.93 1.13
N GLN A 114 -16.48 -5.20 0.78
CA GLN A 114 -17.15 -6.31 1.49
C GLN A 114 -16.75 -6.37 2.96
N MET A 115 -15.47 -6.20 3.29
CA MET A 115 -15.00 -6.17 4.67
C MET A 115 -15.62 -5.04 5.47
N LEU A 116 -15.68 -3.84 4.91
CA LEU A 116 -16.25 -2.67 5.57
C LEU A 116 -17.75 -2.84 5.77
N ASP A 117 -18.49 -3.29 4.75
CA ASP A 117 -19.92 -3.51 4.81
C ASP A 117 -20.29 -4.58 5.86
N GLU A 118 -19.54 -5.68 5.90
CA GLU A 118 -19.73 -6.74 6.91
C GLU A 118 -19.43 -6.25 8.32
N SER A 119 -18.32 -5.54 8.52
CA SER A 119 -17.94 -5.00 9.82
C SER A 119 -18.92 -3.95 10.33
N ILE A 120 -19.46 -3.11 9.45
CA ILE A 120 -20.48 -2.12 9.80
C ILE A 120 -21.79 -2.82 10.18
N ALA A 121 -22.19 -3.84 9.44
CA ALA A 121 -23.45 -4.55 9.68
C ALA A 121 -23.43 -5.38 10.98
N THR A 122 -22.29 -6.01 11.30
CA THR A 122 -22.17 -6.91 12.46
C THR A 122 -21.60 -6.22 13.70
N GLY A 123 -20.89 -5.12 13.55
CA GLY A 123 -20.10 -4.50 14.63
C GLY A 123 -18.86 -5.31 15.03
N GLU A 124 -18.51 -6.35 14.27
CA GLU A 124 -17.42 -7.26 14.57
C GLU A 124 -16.21 -7.01 13.68
N ARG A 125 -15.08 -7.56 14.12
CA ARG A 125 -13.82 -7.54 13.36
C ARG A 125 -13.90 -8.52 12.19
N VAL A 126 -13.57 -8.05 10.99
CA VAL A 126 -13.51 -8.87 9.78
C VAL A 126 -12.06 -8.98 9.32
N ASN A 127 -11.64 -10.18 8.97
CA ASN A 127 -10.30 -10.46 8.44
C ASN A 127 -10.42 -11.10 7.06
N ARG A 128 -9.81 -10.48 6.06
CA ARG A 128 -9.67 -11.03 4.71
C ARG A 128 -8.30 -10.67 4.15
N PRO A 129 -7.68 -11.53 3.34
CA PRO A 129 -6.40 -11.21 2.72
C PRO A 129 -6.55 -10.14 1.64
N VAL A 130 -5.58 -9.25 1.61
CA VAL A 130 -5.39 -8.24 0.56
C VAL A 130 -4.04 -8.51 -0.11
N SER A 131 -4.04 -8.53 -1.43
CA SER A 131 -2.86 -8.84 -2.24
C SER A 131 -2.18 -7.57 -2.73
N VAL A 132 -0.86 -7.54 -2.67
CA VAL A 132 -0.04 -6.47 -3.24
C VAL A 132 1.02 -7.08 -4.15
N MET A 133 1.05 -6.62 -5.38
CA MET A 133 2.06 -6.97 -6.37
C MET A 133 3.11 -5.87 -6.46
N VAL A 134 4.37 -6.25 -6.49
CA VAL A 134 5.50 -5.33 -6.61
C VAL A 134 6.14 -5.49 -7.97
N THR A 135 6.26 -4.38 -8.70
CA THR A 135 6.92 -4.32 -10.01
C THR A 135 8.01 -3.26 -10.01
N CYS A 136 8.88 -3.30 -11.00
CA CYS A 136 9.99 -2.37 -11.20
C CYS A 136 10.05 -1.95 -12.68
N PRO A 137 9.07 -1.14 -13.16
CA PRO A 137 8.83 -0.94 -14.59
C PRO A 137 10.01 -0.37 -15.37
N GLU A 138 10.82 0.47 -14.76
CA GLU A 138 11.97 1.10 -15.41
C GLU A 138 13.03 0.10 -15.87
N LYS A 139 13.25 -0.96 -15.09
CA LYS A 139 14.27 -1.99 -15.36
C LYS A 139 13.72 -3.33 -15.84
N ASN A 140 12.56 -3.72 -15.32
CA ASN A 140 12.03 -5.08 -15.45
C ASN A 140 10.65 -5.13 -16.10
N GLY A 141 10.13 -4.01 -16.62
CA GLY A 141 8.81 -3.96 -17.26
C GLY A 141 7.70 -4.49 -16.36
N ASP A 142 6.93 -5.44 -16.85
CA ASP A 142 5.79 -6.03 -16.12
C ASP A 142 6.18 -7.22 -15.24
N ASP A 143 7.47 -7.53 -15.11
CA ASP A 143 7.94 -8.63 -14.25
C ASP A 143 7.53 -8.38 -12.79
N VAL A 144 6.97 -9.40 -12.16
CA VAL A 144 6.66 -9.38 -10.73
C VAL A 144 7.94 -9.59 -9.93
N MET A 145 8.33 -8.58 -9.17
CA MET A 145 9.52 -8.62 -8.32
C MET A 145 9.23 -9.27 -6.97
N ALA A 146 8.06 -9.02 -6.43
CA ALA A 146 7.57 -9.62 -5.21
C ALA A 146 6.04 -9.63 -5.19
N SER A 147 5.46 -10.52 -4.39
CA SER A 147 4.04 -10.52 -4.08
C SER A 147 3.86 -10.68 -2.58
N LEU A 148 2.98 -9.87 -1.99
CA LEU A 148 2.67 -9.92 -0.57
C LEU A 148 1.16 -10.11 -0.39
N MET A 149 0.80 -10.95 0.57
CA MET A 149 -0.56 -11.12 1.04
C MET A 149 -0.63 -10.67 2.49
N LEU A 150 -1.50 -9.73 2.77
CA LEU A 150 -1.66 -9.11 4.08
C LEU A 150 -3.08 -9.40 4.59
N ALA A 151 -3.24 -9.85 5.82
CA ALA A 151 -4.54 -10.17 6.40
C ALA A 151 -4.74 -9.52 7.78
#